data_b20742dbc9278c6e2706d96ada85a6d6
#
_entry.id   b20742dbc9278c6e2706d96ada85a6d6
#
_cell.length_a   1.000
_cell.length_b   1.000
_cell.length_c   1.000
_cell.angle_alpha   90.00
_cell.angle_beta   90.00
_cell.angle_gamma   90.00
#
_symmetry.space_group_name_H-M   'P 1'
#
loop_
_entity.id
_entity.type
_entity.pdbx_description
1 polymer ?
#
loop_
_entity_poly.entity_id
_entity_poly.type
_entity_poly.pdbx_seq_one_letter_code
_entity_poly.pdbx_strand_id
1 'polypeptide(L)'
;WGNMNGHLKVVFDRIVYGMMGESPKGIPQALHKGKKAVIVSTCSTPWPFNIWFNQTRGVVKALREILKWSGFSIKGVIQKGGTKQHPELTESDKKKCRKIIRNL
;
A
#
# COMPACT_ATOMS: atom_id res chain seq x y z
N TRP A 1 -13.86 3.50 1.46
CA TRP A 1 -14.50 3.04 0.25
C TRP A 1 -13.47 2.56 -0.79
N GLY A 2 -12.68 1.54 -0.46
CA GLY A 2 -11.72 0.96 -1.39
C GLY A 2 -10.53 1.86 -1.76
N ASN A 3 -10.20 2.82 -0.91
CA ASN A 3 -9.07 3.72 -1.08
C ASN A 3 -8.38 3.99 0.28
N MET A 4 -7.24 4.66 0.26
CA MET A 4 -6.60 5.13 1.49
C MET A 4 -7.51 6.13 2.22
N ASN A 5 -7.33 6.28 3.55
CA ASN A 5 -8.08 7.27 4.29
C ASN A 5 -7.68 8.70 3.90
N GLY A 6 -8.58 9.67 4.20
CA GLY A 6 -8.39 11.06 3.80
C GLY A 6 -7.13 11.70 4.39
N HIS A 7 -6.76 11.35 5.62
CA HIS A 7 -5.54 11.87 6.26
C HIS A 7 -4.28 11.43 5.51
N LEU A 8 -4.19 10.15 5.16
CA LEU A 8 -3.06 9.63 4.39
C LEU A 8 -3.00 10.26 2.99
N LYS A 9 -4.15 10.43 2.34
CA LYS A 9 -4.24 11.10 1.04
C LYS A 9 -3.72 12.53 1.11
N VAL A 10 -4.12 13.30 2.13
CA VAL A 10 -3.63 14.67 2.36
C VAL A 10 -2.11 14.69 2.55
N VAL A 11 -1.53 13.73 3.28
CA VAL A 11 -0.07 13.62 3.43
C VAL A 11 0.60 13.47 2.07
N PHE A 12 0.15 12.53 1.24
CA PHE A 12 0.74 12.33 -0.10
C PHE A 12 0.56 13.55 -1.00
N ASP A 13 -0.59 14.19 -0.97
CA ASP A 13 -0.86 15.39 -1.79
C ASP A 13 0.07 16.57 -1.38
N ARG A 14 0.41 16.68 -0.10
CA ARG A 14 1.30 17.73 0.41
C ARG A 14 2.79 17.46 0.17
N ILE A 15 3.20 16.20 0.16
CA ILE A 15 4.61 15.82 -0.01
C ILE A 15 4.96 15.38 -1.43
N VAL A 16 4.09 15.59 -2.40
CA VAL A 16 4.26 15.10 -3.77
C VAL A 16 5.61 15.52 -4.37
N TYR A 17 6.05 16.74 -4.17
CA TYR A 17 7.36 17.23 -4.65
C TYR A 17 8.55 16.66 -3.88
N GLY A 18 8.33 16.12 -2.69
CA GLY A 18 9.33 15.35 -1.94
C GLY A 18 9.39 13.87 -2.35
N MET A 19 8.36 13.39 -3.05
CA MET A 19 8.27 12.01 -3.54
C MET A 19 8.71 11.88 -5.00
N MET A 20 8.32 12.85 -5.82
CA MET A 20 8.55 12.87 -7.25
C MET A 20 8.96 14.27 -7.69
N GLY A 21 10.06 14.38 -8.43
CA GLY A 21 10.46 15.63 -9.09
C GLY A 21 9.75 15.79 -10.43
N GLU A 22 9.85 16.97 -11.00
CA GLU A 22 9.36 17.26 -12.35
C GLU A 22 10.53 17.24 -13.34
N SER A 23 10.34 16.54 -14.45
CA SER A 23 11.25 16.65 -15.60
C SER A 23 10.78 17.72 -16.56
N PRO A 24 11.66 18.28 -17.42
CA PRO A 24 11.26 19.24 -18.46
C PRO A 24 10.20 18.71 -19.42
N LYS A 25 10.06 17.39 -19.53
CA LYS A 25 9.07 16.71 -20.38
C LYS A 25 7.74 16.45 -19.66
N GLY A 26 7.56 16.92 -18.42
CA GLY A 26 6.37 16.67 -17.61
C GLY A 26 6.22 15.24 -17.09
N ILE A 27 7.27 14.43 -17.19
CA ILE A 27 7.29 13.06 -16.65
C ILE A 27 7.84 13.11 -15.22
N PRO A 28 7.13 12.52 -14.23
CA PRO A 28 7.63 12.50 -12.87
C PRO A 28 8.99 11.82 -12.76
N GLN A 29 9.90 12.44 -11.98
CA GLN A 29 11.20 11.86 -11.64
C GLN A 29 11.13 11.19 -10.29
N ALA A 30 11.51 9.92 -10.22
CA ALA A 30 11.56 9.17 -8.97
C ALA A 30 12.69 9.68 -8.07
N LEU A 31 12.35 10.17 -6.86
CA LEU A 31 13.32 10.68 -5.90
C LEU A 31 13.79 9.65 -4.87
N HIS A 32 13.13 8.49 -4.80
CA HIS A 32 13.39 7.46 -3.79
C HIS A 32 13.84 6.12 -4.37
N LYS A 33 14.59 6.15 -5.45
CA LYS A 33 15.16 4.94 -6.07
C LYS A 33 15.96 4.11 -5.06
N GLY A 34 15.77 2.80 -5.10
CA GLY A 34 16.45 1.87 -4.20
C GLY A 34 15.81 1.69 -2.82
N LYS A 35 14.85 2.52 -2.45
CA LYS A 35 14.08 2.33 -1.23
C LYS A 35 13.04 1.23 -1.39
N LYS A 36 12.73 0.57 -0.28
CA LYS A 36 11.80 -0.56 -0.22
C LYS A 36 10.52 -0.14 0.48
N ALA A 37 9.40 -0.71 0.07
CA ALA A 37 8.10 -0.47 0.71
C ALA A 37 7.33 -1.78 0.89
N VAL A 38 6.54 -1.83 1.95
CA VAL A 38 5.54 -2.86 2.20
C VAL A 38 4.20 -2.15 2.37
N ILE A 39 3.18 -2.66 1.69
CA ILE A 39 1.82 -2.11 1.76
C ILE A 39 0.98 -3.04 2.62
N VAL A 40 0.33 -2.48 3.63
CA VAL A 40 -0.63 -3.19 4.47
C VAL A 40 -1.97 -2.50 4.37
N SER A 41 -3.01 -3.26 4.05
CA SER A 41 -4.39 -2.76 3.97
C SER A 41 -5.33 -3.71 4.70
N THR A 42 -6.21 -3.16 5.51
CA THR A 42 -7.20 -3.90 6.28
C THR A 42 -8.60 -3.35 6.02
N CYS A 43 -9.61 -4.19 6.14
CA CYS A 43 -11.01 -3.76 6.09
C CYS A 43 -11.91 -4.71 6.88
N SER A 44 -13.13 -4.27 7.15
CA SER A 44 -14.16 -5.09 7.82
C SER A 44 -14.78 -6.15 6.91
N THR A 45 -14.76 -5.95 5.60
CA THR A 45 -15.31 -6.88 4.62
C THR A 45 -14.56 -8.20 4.63
N PRO A 46 -15.24 -9.37 4.80
CA PRO A 46 -14.55 -10.66 4.85
C PRO A 46 -13.95 -11.08 3.51
N TRP A 47 -12.90 -11.91 3.57
CA TRP A 47 -12.35 -12.54 2.39
C TRP A 47 -13.38 -13.53 1.77
N PRO A 48 -13.55 -13.64 0.44
CA PRO A 48 -12.77 -12.97 -0.62
C PRO A 48 -13.37 -11.62 -1.07
N PHE A 49 -14.43 -11.16 -0.45
CA PHE A 49 -15.17 -9.96 -0.88
C PHE A 49 -14.34 -8.67 -0.74
N ASN A 50 -13.42 -8.62 0.23
CA ASN A 50 -12.47 -7.51 0.35
C ASN A 50 -11.61 -7.32 -0.92
N ILE A 51 -11.33 -8.39 -1.64
CA ILE A 51 -10.60 -8.35 -2.91
C ILE A 51 -11.57 -8.08 -4.07
N TRP A 52 -12.67 -8.82 -4.16
CA TRP A 52 -13.61 -8.75 -5.28
C TRP A 52 -14.29 -7.38 -5.39
N PHE A 53 -14.60 -6.75 -4.26
CA PHE A 53 -15.22 -5.43 -4.21
C PHE A 53 -14.21 -4.29 -4.01
N ASN A 54 -12.93 -4.53 -4.22
CA ASN A 54 -11.85 -3.54 -4.14
C ASN A 54 -11.68 -2.85 -2.78
N GLN A 55 -12.15 -3.41 -1.68
CA GLN A 55 -12.08 -2.76 -0.37
C GLN A 55 -10.62 -2.57 0.10
N THR A 56 -9.82 -3.63 0.05
CA THR A 56 -8.36 -3.54 0.30
C THR A 56 -7.56 -3.38 -1.00
N ARG A 57 -8.01 -3.98 -2.07
CA ARG A 57 -7.34 -3.94 -3.39
C ARG A 57 -7.25 -2.53 -3.95
N GLY A 58 -8.28 -1.69 -3.77
CA GLY A 58 -8.27 -0.30 -4.22
C GLY A 58 -7.20 0.52 -3.53
N VAL A 59 -7.06 0.37 -2.21
CA VAL A 59 -5.98 0.99 -1.42
C VAL A 59 -4.61 0.58 -1.92
N VAL A 60 -4.40 -0.72 -2.11
CA VAL A 60 -3.13 -1.28 -2.61
C VAL A 60 -2.79 -0.72 -3.98
N LYS A 61 -3.77 -0.63 -4.87
CA LYS A 61 -3.58 -0.07 -6.22
C LYS A 61 -3.12 1.39 -6.17
N ALA A 62 -3.80 2.22 -5.38
CA ALA A 62 -3.48 3.64 -5.23
C ALA A 62 -2.06 3.85 -4.63
N LEU A 63 -1.75 3.17 -3.54
CA LEU A 63 -0.44 3.26 -2.89
C LEU A 63 0.68 2.72 -3.77
N ARG A 64 0.43 1.63 -4.47
CA ARG A 64 1.40 1.04 -5.40
C ARG A 64 1.79 2.01 -6.51
N GLU A 65 0.83 2.73 -7.06
CA GLU A 65 1.09 3.73 -8.09
C GLU A 65 1.98 4.85 -7.57
N ILE A 66 1.61 5.47 -6.45
CA ILE A 66 2.39 6.55 -5.81
C ILE A 66 3.83 6.09 -5.52
N LEU A 67 3.97 4.93 -4.88
CA LEU A 67 5.28 4.42 -4.46
C LEU A 67 6.16 4.04 -5.65
N LYS A 68 5.61 3.43 -6.68
CA LYS A 68 6.37 3.08 -7.90
C LYS A 68 6.86 4.31 -8.64
N TRP A 69 6.02 5.32 -8.84
CA TRP A 69 6.42 6.58 -9.47
C TRP A 69 7.49 7.31 -8.65
N SER A 70 7.45 7.15 -7.33
CA SER A 70 8.47 7.70 -6.42
C SER A 70 9.79 6.91 -6.42
N GLY A 71 9.83 5.72 -7.02
CA GLY A 71 11.02 4.88 -7.14
C GLY A 71 11.15 3.76 -6.12
N PHE A 72 10.13 3.53 -5.28
CA PHE A 72 10.16 2.44 -4.31
C PHE A 72 10.00 1.07 -4.97
N SER A 73 10.76 0.11 -4.46
CA SER A 73 10.57 -1.32 -4.75
C SER A 73 9.59 -1.92 -3.74
N ILE A 74 8.43 -2.37 -4.20
CA ILE A 74 7.42 -2.97 -3.32
C ILE A 74 7.79 -4.42 -3.05
N LYS A 75 8.12 -4.72 -1.80
CA LYS A 75 8.60 -6.03 -1.34
C LYS A 75 7.52 -6.93 -0.77
N GLY A 76 6.37 -6.37 -0.46
CA GLY A 76 5.26 -7.15 0.03
C GLY A 76 3.95 -6.36 0.06
N VAL A 77 2.87 -7.11 -0.02
CA VAL A 77 1.51 -6.58 0.11
C VAL A 77 0.73 -7.52 1.01
N ILE A 78 0.14 -6.95 2.05
CA ILE A 78 -0.75 -7.67 2.97
C ILE A 78 -2.14 -7.05 2.87
N GLN A 79 -3.12 -7.88 2.59
CA GLN A 79 -4.54 -7.49 2.55
C GLN A 79 -5.31 -8.37 3.51
N LYS A 80 -5.85 -7.78 4.57
CA LYS A 80 -6.64 -8.48 5.58
C LYS A 80 -8.06 -7.98 5.60
N GLY A 81 -9.01 -8.88 5.29
CA GLY A 81 -10.45 -8.64 5.44
C GLY A 81 -10.98 -9.16 6.78
N GLY A 82 -12.25 -8.88 7.04
CA GLY A 82 -12.99 -9.43 8.19
C GLY A 82 -12.52 -8.93 9.55
N THR A 83 -11.89 -7.77 9.64
CA THR A 83 -11.31 -7.26 10.89
C THR A 83 -12.35 -6.91 11.97
N LYS A 84 -13.62 -6.76 11.60
CA LYS A 84 -14.70 -6.53 12.56
C LYS A 84 -15.03 -7.79 13.36
N GLN A 85 -15.08 -8.94 12.69
CA GLN A 85 -15.37 -10.23 13.33
C GLN A 85 -14.12 -10.93 13.86
N HIS A 86 -12.99 -10.74 13.18
CA HIS A 86 -11.71 -11.38 13.49
C HIS A 86 -10.58 -10.35 13.48
N PRO A 87 -10.47 -9.50 14.53
CA PRO A 87 -9.46 -8.45 14.60
C PRO A 87 -8.05 -8.99 14.87
N GLU A 88 -7.93 -10.22 15.37
CA GLU A 88 -6.66 -10.81 15.74
C GLU A 88 -5.80 -11.18 14.53
N LEU A 89 -4.49 -11.15 14.70
CA LEU A 89 -3.56 -11.69 13.72
C LEU A 89 -3.53 -13.22 13.82
N THR A 90 -3.91 -13.87 12.73
CA THR A 90 -3.81 -15.33 12.62
C THR A 90 -2.34 -15.77 12.46
N GLU A 91 -2.05 -17.03 12.71
CA GLU A 91 -0.69 -17.58 12.45
C GLU A 91 -0.32 -17.48 10.96
N SER A 92 -1.29 -17.57 10.05
CA SER A 92 -1.08 -17.34 8.62
C SER A 92 -0.64 -15.90 8.35
N ASP A 93 -1.29 -14.90 9.00
CA ASP A 93 -0.90 -13.50 8.85
C ASP A 93 0.52 -13.26 9.36
N LYS A 94 0.84 -13.79 10.54
CA LYS A 94 2.18 -13.70 11.12
C LYS A 94 3.25 -14.35 10.24
N LYS A 95 2.94 -15.50 9.63
CA LYS A 95 3.83 -16.20 8.69
C LYS A 95 4.11 -15.36 7.45
N LYS A 96 3.08 -14.72 6.89
CA LYS A 96 3.23 -13.79 5.76
C LYS A 96 4.13 -12.62 6.12
N CYS A 97 3.91 -11.99 7.29
CA CYS A 97 4.74 -10.88 7.77
C CYS A 97 6.20 -11.29 7.90
N ARG A 98 6.48 -12.42 8.56
CA ARG A 98 7.84 -12.94 8.72
C ARG A 98 8.52 -13.20 7.37
N LYS A 99 7.80 -13.78 6.40
CA LYS A 99 8.33 -14.02 5.05
C LYS A 99 8.73 -12.73 4.36
N ILE A 100 7.87 -11.70 4.43
CA ILE A 100 8.17 -10.39 3.84
C ILE A 100 9.40 -9.77 4.48
N ILE A 101 9.48 -9.78 5.82
CA ILE A 101 10.61 -9.19 6.56
C ILE A 101 11.93 -9.89 6.21
N ARG A 102 11.94 -11.21 6.12
CA ARG A 102 13.14 -11.97 5.74
C ARG A 102 13.66 -11.63 4.34
N ASN A 103 12.78 -11.23 3.44
CA ASN A 103 13.11 -10.91 2.04
C ASN A 103 13.33 -9.40 1.81
N LEU A 104 13.31 -8.60 2.86
CA LEU A 104 13.67 -7.18 2.78
C LEU A 104 15.17 -7.00 2.63
#